data_a6ceea2ebb239b47ca9c6b852fe44b49
#
_entry.id   a6ceea2ebb239b47ca9c6b852fe44b49
#
_cell.length_a   1.000
_cell.length_b   1.000
_cell.length_c   1.000
_cell.angle_alpha   90.00
_cell.angle_beta   90.00
_cell.angle_gamma   90.00
#
_symmetry.space_group_name_H-M   'P 1'
#
loop_
_entity.id
_entity.type
_entity.pdbx_description
1 polymer ?
#
loop_
_entity_poly.entity_id
_entity_poly.type
_entity_poly.pdbx_seq_one_letter_code
_entity_poly.pdbx_strand_id
1 'polypeptide(L)'
;TGGKRELGPEESKQWTGGFVWAPSADFSIGADWWSIRRTGTIQALSLSDLVKNYTLFPGNFLRDPSGTLVAIDQRWVNAGESITKGVDLTIRGGGRIGAGSRWAASLEGSYLIEKKSRLVASAPMGASEVGVFTRAGDLGLRWKHALTGVYTRGPWTATLVQQYRSGYKDAVLPGVANGSVTPPDWKPDVDAYTLYHASVGYTGIKNLGITFGVRNLLDKDPPFSAAYDSNIGVG
;
A
#
# COMPACT_ATOMS: atom_id res chain seq x y z
N THR A 1 -1.52 -15.04 25.83
CA THR A 1 -1.92 -13.86 25.04
C THR A 1 -2.02 -12.66 25.96
N GLY A 2 -1.26 -11.60 25.75
CA GLY A 2 -1.26 -10.38 26.56
C GLY A 2 -0.08 -9.49 26.19
N GLY A 3 -0.17 -8.16 26.43
CA GLY A 3 0.95 -7.23 26.29
C GLY A 3 1.98 -7.44 27.39
N LYS A 4 3.22 -7.03 27.11
CA LYS A 4 4.24 -6.85 28.16
C LYS A 4 4.05 -5.46 28.78
N ARG A 5 4.22 -5.33 30.08
CA ARG A 5 4.15 -4.02 30.79
C ARG A 5 5.28 -3.08 30.36
N GLU A 6 6.35 -3.63 29.79
CA GLU A 6 7.58 -2.94 29.43
C GLU A 6 7.57 -2.43 27.97
N LEU A 7 6.41 -2.49 27.28
CA LEU A 7 6.31 -1.93 25.93
C LEU A 7 6.49 -0.41 25.98
N GLY A 8 7.51 0.07 25.27
CA GLY A 8 7.73 1.49 25.01
C GLY A 8 6.98 1.99 23.78
N PRO A 9 7.00 3.30 23.52
CA PRO A 9 6.42 3.86 22.31
C PRO A 9 7.23 3.47 21.07
N GLU A 10 6.55 3.41 19.92
CA GLU A 10 7.20 3.41 18.62
C GLU A 10 7.71 4.82 18.31
N GLU A 11 8.88 4.91 17.72
CA GLU A 11 9.44 6.19 17.25
C GLU A 11 9.39 6.29 15.74
N SER A 12 9.09 7.48 15.23
CA SER A 12 9.09 7.75 13.80
C SER A 12 9.89 9.01 13.48
N LYS A 13 10.81 8.89 12.50
CA LYS A 13 11.51 10.03 11.90
C LYS A 13 11.06 10.17 10.46
N GLN A 14 10.60 11.39 10.10
CA GLN A 14 10.04 11.65 8.79
C GLN A 14 10.78 12.85 8.17
N TRP A 15 11.02 12.73 6.87
CA TRP A 15 11.56 13.77 6.02
C TRP A 15 10.68 13.92 4.80
N THR A 16 10.34 15.15 4.46
CA THR A 16 9.62 15.46 3.22
C THR A 16 10.28 16.66 2.56
N GLY A 17 10.28 16.67 1.23
CA GLY A 17 10.74 17.78 0.44
C GLY A 17 10.12 17.71 -0.94
N GLY A 18 9.60 18.82 -1.40
CA GLY A 18 8.90 18.84 -2.67
C GLY A 18 8.91 20.22 -3.31
N PHE A 19 8.30 20.29 -4.47
CA PHE A 19 8.10 21.52 -5.21
C PHE A 19 6.73 21.54 -5.89
N VAL A 20 6.25 22.72 -6.14
CA VAL A 20 5.09 22.97 -7.00
C VAL A 20 5.52 23.96 -8.09
N TRP A 21 5.26 23.60 -9.33
CA TRP A 21 5.47 24.46 -10.48
C TRP A 21 4.10 24.75 -11.13
N ALA A 22 3.73 26.03 -11.17
CA ALA A 22 2.46 26.50 -11.70
C ALA A 22 2.70 27.65 -12.67
N PRO A 23 3.02 27.34 -13.95
CA PRO A 23 3.32 28.33 -14.96
C PRO A 23 2.10 29.16 -15.37
N SER A 24 0.89 28.68 -15.07
CA SER A 24 -0.36 29.38 -15.31
C SER A 24 -1.40 29.07 -14.23
N ALA A 25 -2.48 29.82 -14.19
CA ALA A 25 -3.62 29.54 -13.30
C ALA A 25 -4.31 28.22 -13.62
N ASP A 26 -4.18 27.73 -14.83
CA ASP A 26 -4.88 26.56 -15.34
C ASP A 26 -4.00 25.29 -15.36
N PHE A 27 -2.73 25.39 -14.93
CA PHE A 27 -1.81 24.24 -14.94
C PHE A 27 -0.83 24.24 -13.77
N SER A 28 -0.71 23.10 -13.09
CA SER A 28 0.30 22.90 -12.05
C SER A 28 0.81 21.46 -12.00
N ILE A 29 2.08 21.33 -11.61
CA ILE A 29 2.72 20.05 -11.26
C ILE A 29 3.31 20.20 -9.87
N GLY A 30 3.03 19.24 -8.99
CA GLY A 30 3.67 19.08 -7.69
C GLY A 30 4.33 17.71 -7.60
N ALA A 31 5.50 17.67 -6.98
CA ALA A 31 6.17 16.43 -6.64
C ALA A 31 6.77 16.54 -5.24
N ASP A 32 6.45 15.58 -4.38
CA ASP A 32 6.86 15.53 -3.00
C ASP A 32 7.60 14.20 -2.73
N TRP A 33 8.89 14.28 -2.45
CA TRP A 33 9.65 13.15 -1.95
C TRP A 33 9.47 13.04 -0.44
N TRP A 34 9.32 11.81 0.04
CA TRP A 34 9.18 11.53 1.47
C TRP A 34 9.96 10.29 1.88
N SER A 35 10.38 10.27 3.15
CA SER A 35 11.06 9.15 3.79
C SER A 35 10.58 9.02 5.22
N ILE A 36 10.13 7.82 5.59
CA ILE A 36 9.64 7.49 6.92
C ILE A 36 10.48 6.34 7.46
N ARG A 37 11.10 6.55 8.60
CA ARG A 37 11.82 5.51 9.35
C ARG A 37 11.11 5.31 10.68
N ARG A 38 10.69 4.10 10.97
CA ARG A 38 10.12 3.71 12.27
C ARG A 38 11.09 2.79 12.98
N THR A 39 11.23 2.96 14.29
CA THR A 39 12.07 2.15 15.18
C THR A 39 11.27 1.72 16.39
N GLY A 40 11.64 0.57 16.99
CA GLY A 40 10.93 0.03 18.13
C GLY A 40 9.48 -0.38 17.80
N THR A 41 9.22 -0.84 16.57
CA THR A 41 7.86 -1.24 16.15
C THR A 41 7.33 -2.35 17.06
N ILE A 42 6.08 -2.17 17.53
CA ILE A 42 5.41 -3.15 18.40
C ILE A 42 4.87 -4.27 17.53
N GLN A 43 5.39 -5.48 17.72
CA GLN A 43 5.01 -6.64 16.93
C GLN A 43 5.02 -7.94 17.75
N ALA A 44 4.20 -8.90 17.34
CA ALA A 44 4.28 -10.27 17.83
C ALA A 44 5.23 -11.04 16.92
N LEU A 45 6.26 -11.64 17.51
CA LEU A 45 7.19 -12.48 16.76
C LEU A 45 6.59 -13.87 16.55
N SER A 46 6.65 -14.38 15.33
CA SER A 46 6.23 -15.75 15.07
C SER A 46 7.20 -16.74 15.74
N LEU A 47 6.71 -17.95 16.08
CA LEU A 47 7.58 -19.00 16.61
C LEU A 47 8.76 -19.29 15.69
N SER A 48 8.51 -19.29 14.37
CA SER A 48 9.54 -19.48 13.35
C SER A 48 10.62 -18.39 13.41
N ASP A 49 10.21 -17.12 13.59
CA ASP A 49 11.15 -16.01 13.67
C ASP A 49 12.00 -16.09 14.95
N LEU A 50 11.38 -16.43 16.08
CA LEU A 50 12.09 -16.64 17.34
C LEU A 50 13.11 -17.77 17.24
N VAL A 51 12.73 -18.93 16.71
CA VAL A 51 13.60 -20.09 16.57
C VAL A 51 14.76 -19.82 15.60
N LYS A 52 14.48 -19.22 14.45
CA LYS A 52 15.52 -18.87 13.47
C LYS A 52 16.51 -17.83 13.98
N ASN A 53 16.07 -16.98 14.90
CA ASN A 53 16.86 -15.88 15.44
C ASN A 53 17.03 -16.00 16.96
N TYR A 54 17.15 -17.21 17.49
CA TYR A 54 17.14 -17.48 18.93
C TYR A 54 18.24 -16.71 19.69
N THR A 55 19.38 -16.45 19.07
CA THR A 55 20.47 -15.67 19.65
C THR A 55 20.14 -14.19 19.84
N LEU A 56 19.19 -13.65 19.07
CA LEU A 56 18.73 -12.27 19.15
C LEU A 56 17.63 -12.08 20.22
N PHE A 57 16.97 -13.18 20.59
CA PHE A 57 15.82 -13.18 21.50
C PHE A 57 16.00 -14.16 22.69
N PRO A 58 17.14 -14.18 23.36
CA PRO A 58 17.39 -15.19 24.40
C PRO A 58 16.36 -15.13 25.54
N GLY A 59 15.85 -13.94 25.88
CA GLY A 59 14.85 -13.74 26.91
C GLY A 59 13.44 -14.25 26.59
N ASN A 60 13.19 -14.63 25.32
CA ASN A 60 11.93 -15.25 24.93
C ASN A 60 11.90 -16.77 25.15
N PHE A 61 13.07 -17.39 25.41
CA PHE A 61 13.20 -18.83 25.65
C PHE A 61 13.34 -19.09 27.14
N LEU A 62 12.20 -19.34 27.81
CA LEU A 62 12.15 -19.57 29.24
C LEU A 62 12.68 -20.98 29.59
N ARG A 63 13.69 -21.03 30.45
CA ARG A 63 14.32 -22.28 30.87
C ARG A 63 14.19 -22.44 32.38
N ASP A 64 14.10 -23.67 32.80
CA ASP A 64 14.16 -24.02 34.24
C ASP A 64 15.60 -23.93 34.76
N PRO A 65 15.83 -24.12 36.07
CA PRO A 65 17.17 -24.10 36.68
C PRO A 65 18.12 -25.17 36.13
N SER A 66 17.59 -26.24 35.52
CA SER A 66 18.38 -27.29 34.87
C SER A 66 18.80 -26.91 33.42
N GLY A 67 18.31 -25.79 32.88
CA GLY A 67 18.55 -25.33 31.54
C GLY A 67 17.57 -25.89 30.50
N THR A 68 16.58 -26.69 30.93
CA THR A 68 15.57 -27.25 30.02
C THR A 68 14.59 -26.18 29.55
N LEU A 69 14.28 -26.13 28.26
CA LEU A 69 13.31 -25.21 27.70
C LEU A 69 11.89 -25.58 28.15
N VAL A 70 11.24 -24.69 28.88
CA VAL A 70 9.89 -24.90 29.42
C VAL A 70 8.81 -24.11 28.69
N ALA A 71 9.16 -22.95 28.08
CA ALA A 71 8.22 -22.15 27.31
C ALA A 71 8.93 -21.20 26.35
N ILE A 72 8.20 -20.75 25.32
CA ILE A 72 8.63 -19.67 24.42
C ILE A 72 7.62 -18.53 24.56
N ASP A 73 8.09 -17.36 24.95
CA ASP A 73 7.27 -16.15 25.11
C ASP A 73 7.10 -15.45 23.74
N GLN A 74 5.88 -15.49 23.20
CA GLN A 74 5.50 -14.87 21.92
C GLN A 74 4.69 -13.58 22.12
N ARG A 75 4.73 -12.98 23.30
CA ARG A 75 4.03 -11.71 23.53
C ARG A 75 4.65 -10.57 22.72
N TRP A 76 3.88 -9.50 22.57
CA TRP A 76 4.31 -8.30 21.84
C TRP A 76 5.60 -7.72 22.43
N VAL A 77 6.48 -7.28 21.57
CA VAL A 77 7.77 -6.66 21.88
C VAL A 77 7.99 -5.42 21.05
N ASN A 78 8.74 -4.46 21.57
CA ASN A 78 9.31 -3.39 20.76
C ASN A 78 10.54 -3.95 20.05
N ALA A 79 10.37 -4.38 18.84
CA ALA A 79 11.46 -4.90 18.04
C ALA A 79 11.27 -4.44 16.59
N GLY A 80 12.37 -4.31 15.90
CA GLY A 80 12.33 -4.02 14.49
C GLY A 80 12.46 -2.55 14.13
N GLU A 81 12.65 -2.40 12.86
CA GLU A 81 12.78 -1.13 12.17
C GLU A 81 12.23 -1.27 10.76
N SER A 82 11.56 -0.24 10.29
CA SER A 82 11.12 -0.15 8.90
C SER A 82 11.53 1.18 8.29
N ILE A 83 11.84 1.15 6.99
CA ILE A 83 12.11 2.33 6.18
C ILE A 83 11.19 2.26 4.96
N THR A 84 10.45 3.34 4.75
CA THR A 84 9.59 3.50 3.57
C THR A 84 9.90 4.85 2.94
N LYS A 85 10.15 4.85 1.61
CA LYS A 85 10.45 6.07 0.83
C LYS A 85 9.62 6.08 -0.44
N GLY A 86 9.19 7.25 -0.83
CA GLY A 86 8.40 7.42 -2.04
C GLY A 86 8.41 8.83 -2.58
N VAL A 87 7.70 8.98 -3.69
CA VAL A 87 7.39 10.26 -4.32
C VAL A 87 5.90 10.31 -4.60
N ASP A 88 5.25 11.37 -4.15
CA ASP A 88 3.89 11.70 -4.52
C ASP A 88 3.90 12.70 -5.66
N LEU A 89 3.09 12.44 -6.69
CA LEU A 89 2.97 13.27 -7.89
C LEU A 89 1.54 13.79 -8.00
N THR A 90 1.41 15.10 -8.19
CA THR A 90 0.13 15.76 -8.47
C THR A 90 0.27 16.58 -9.74
N ILE A 91 -0.59 16.34 -10.73
CA ILE A 91 -0.68 17.15 -11.94
C ILE A 91 -2.12 17.62 -12.04
N ARG A 92 -2.31 18.91 -12.28
CA ARG A 92 -3.64 19.50 -12.49
C ARG A 92 -3.61 20.39 -13.72
N GLY A 93 -4.63 20.25 -14.54
CA GLY A 93 -4.83 21.06 -15.71
C GLY A 93 -6.30 21.39 -15.91
N GLY A 94 -6.61 22.51 -16.54
CA GLY A 94 -7.97 22.91 -16.81
C GLY A 94 -8.03 24.03 -17.83
N GLY A 95 -9.25 24.41 -18.23
CA GLY A 95 -9.42 25.51 -19.15
C GLY A 95 -10.83 25.59 -19.70
N ARG A 96 -11.03 26.57 -20.57
CA ARG A 96 -12.28 26.77 -21.32
C ARG A 96 -12.15 26.20 -22.72
N ILE A 97 -13.20 25.58 -23.21
CA ILE A 97 -13.32 25.11 -24.60
C ILE A 97 -14.49 25.84 -25.23
N GLY A 98 -14.20 26.83 -26.07
CA GLY A 98 -15.24 27.65 -26.71
C GLY A 98 -16.15 28.39 -25.71
N ALA A 99 -17.31 28.77 -26.15
CA ALA A 99 -18.29 29.45 -25.31
C ALA A 99 -19.06 28.45 -24.43
N GLY A 100 -18.94 28.58 -23.11
CA GLY A 100 -19.79 27.87 -22.15
C GLY A 100 -19.34 26.46 -21.76
N SER A 101 -18.17 25.99 -22.19
CA SER A 101 -17.62 24.70 -21.78
C SER A 101 -16.31 24.87 -21.02
N ARG A 102 -16.09 24.00 -20.02
CA ARG A 102 -14.87 23.93 -19.24
C ARG A 102 -14.43 22.47 -19.08
N TRP A 103 -13.14 22.27 -18.98
CA TRP A 103 -12.57 20.98 -18.62
C TRP A 103 -11.61 21.14 -17.46
N ALA A 104 -11.45 20.11 -16.70
CA ALA A 104 -10.41 19.98 -15.70
C ALA A 104 -9.92 18.53 -15.70
N ALA A 105 -8.63 18.34 -15.46
CA ALA A 105 -8.05 17.02 -15.29
C ALA A 105 -7.07 17.05 -14.14
N SER A 106 -7.01 15.96 -13.38
CA SER A 106 -6.01 15.77 -12.32
C SER A 106 -5.47 14.36 -12.35
N LEU A 107 -4.15 14.24 -12.13
CA LEU A 107 -3.46 13.00 -11.83
C LEU A 107 -2.91 13.11 -10.43
N GLU A 108 -3.26 12.18 -9.56
CA GLU A 108 -2.71 12.05 -8.21
C GLU A 108 -2.14 10.64 -8.08
N GLY A 109 -0.83 10.52 -7.88
CA GLY A 109 -0.13 9.24 -7.87
C GLY A 109 0.94 9.17 -6.82
N SER A 110 1.24 7.94 -6.38
CA SER A 110 2.29 7.65 -5.42
C SER A 110 3.21 6.56 -5.97
N TYR A 111 4.50 6.87 -6.03
CA TYR A 111 5.55 5.94 -6.44
C TYR A 111 6.38 5.53 -5.22
N LEU A 112 6.32 4.25 -4.87
CA LEU A 112 7.08 3.69 -3.77
C LEU A 112 8.48 3.30 -4.24
N ILE A 113 9.50 3.98 -3.72
CA ILE A 113 10.91 3.78 -4.08
C ILE A 113 11.48 2.61 -3.30
N GLU A 114 11.28 2.62 -1.97
CA GLU A 114 11.87 1.66 -1.05
C GLU A 114 10.88 1.34 0.08
N LYS A 115 10.77 0.06 0.41
CA LYS A 115 10.12 -0.44 1.61
C LYS A 115 10.93 -1.61 2.10
N LYS A 116 11.55 -1.47 3.26
CA LYS A 116 12.38 -2.49 3.88
C LYS A 116 12.10 -2.54 5.35
N SER A 117 12.25 -3.72 5.93
CA SER A 117 12.13 -3.93 7.35
C SER A 117 13.25 -4.82 7.88
N ARG A 118 13.46 -4.76 9.18
CA ARG A 118 14.31 -5.71 9.93
C ARG A 118 13.66 -6.03 11.26
N LEU A 119 13.92 -7.24 11.71
CA LEU A 119 13.26 -7.78 12.90
C LEU A 119 13.80 -7.15 14.19
N VAL A 120 15.07 -6.84 14.23
CA VAL A 120 15.75 -6.18 15.36
C VAL A 120 16.81 -5.21 14.84
N ALA A 121 17.17 -4.22 15.65
CA ALA A 121 18.13 -3.17 15.27
C ALA A 121 19.52 -3.71 14.90
N SER A 122 19.93 -4.84 15.47
CA SER A 122 21.21 -5.52 15.19
C SER A 122 21.21 -6.36 13.90
N ALA A 123 20.03 -6.69 13.34
CA ALA A 123 19.95 -7.43 12.09
C ALA A 123 20.15 -6.52 10.87
N PRO A 124 20.67 -7.03 9.74
CA PRO A 124 20.70 -6.28 8.49
C PRO A 124 19.27 -5.98 8.01
N MET A 125 19.09 -4.90 7.25
CA MET A 125 17.82 -4.63 6.58
C MET A 125 17.50 -5.75 5.60
N GLY A 126 16.25 -6.19 5.60
CA GLY A 126 15.74 -7.18 4.66
C GLY A 126 15.75 -6.70 3.20
N ALA A 127 15.39 -7.60 2.29
CA ALA A 127 15.17 -7.26 0.90
C ALA A 127 14.04 -6.23 0.75
N SER A 128 13.98 -5.56 -0.40
CA SER A 128 12.90 -4.62 -0.67
C SER A 128 11.55 -5.35 -0.79
N GLU A 129 10.56 -4.85 -0.06
CA GLU A 129 9.17 -5.33 -0.06
C GLU A 129 8.29 -4.58 -1.08
N VAL A 130 8.89 -3.73 -1.92
CA VAL A 130 8.16 -2.97 -2.94
C VAL A 130 7.68 -3.90 -4.03
N GLY A 131 6.37 -3.92 -4.24
CA GLY A 131 5.73 -4.81 -5.22
C GLY A 131 5.84 -6.30 -4.85
N VAL A 132 5.92 -6.61 -3.56
CA VAL A 132 5.92 -7.99 -3.05
C VAL A 132 4.83 -8.13 -1.98
N PHE A 133 4.04 -9.17 -2.05
CA PHE A 133 3.07 -9.49 -1.01
C PHE A 133 3.80 -9.79 0.30
N THR A 134 3.36 -9.16 1.37
CA THR A 134 3.80 -9.48 2.74
C THR A 134 2.60 -9.80 3.61
N ARG A 135 2.73 -10.77 4.50
CA ARG A 135 1.66 -11.15 5.44
C ARG A 135 1.31 -10.05 6.46
N ALA A 136 2.11 -9.00 6.53
CA ALA A 136 1.87 -7.83 7.38
C ALA A 136 0.75 -6.90 6.88
N GLY A 137 0.07 -7.25 5.78
CA GLY A 137 -1.16 -6.60 5.35
C GLY A 137 -1.00 -5.37 4.44
N ASP A 138 0.22 -4.97 4.10
CA ASP A 138 0.45 -3.86 3.18
C ASP A 138 1.23 -4.34 1.94
N LEU A 139 0.57 -4.33 0.78
CA LEU A 139 1.14 -4.81 -0.49
C LEU A 139 2.34 -4.01 -0.98
N GLY A 140 2.56 -2.79 -0.47
CA GLY A 140 3.67 -1.96 -0.91
C GLY A 140 3.72 -1.76 -2.43
N LEU A 141 2.58 -1.47 -3.06
CA LEU A 141 2.50 -1.32 -4.51
C LEU A 141 3.47 -0.26 -5.01
N ARG A 142 4.23 -0.58 -6.07
CA ARG A 142 5.23 0.34 -6.63
C ARG A 142 4.62 1.62 -7.16
N TRP A 143 3.49 1.53 -7.85
CA TRP A 143 2.79 2.68 -8.41
C TRP A 143 1.29 2.54 -8.26
N LYS A 144 0.65 3.58 -7.78
CA LYS A 144 -0.81 3.72 -7.77
C LYS A 144 -1.16 5.15 -8.15
N HIS A 145 -2.21 5.33 -8.93
CA HIS A 145 -2.72 6.67 -9.24
C HIS A 145 -4.23 6.69 -9.45
N ALA A 146 -4.78 7.89 -9.32
CA ALA A 146 -6.08 8.26 -9.79
C ALA A 146 -5.94 9.38 -10.83
N LEU A 147 -6.50 9.15 -12.02
CA LEU A 147 -6.64 10.15 -13.07
C LEU A 147 -8.12 10.53 -13.16
N THR A 148 -8.42 11.80 -12.95
CA THR A 148 -9.78 12.33 -13.00
C THR A 148 -9.90 13.34 -14.15
N GLY A 149 -10.89 13.16 -15.00
CA GLY A 149 -11.28 14.12 -16.02
C GLY A 149 -12.70 14.64 -15.75
N VAL A 150 -12.89 15.94 -15.80
CA VAL A 150 -14.19 16.61 -15.62
C VAL A 150 -14.47 17.49 -16.82
N TYR A 151 -15.65 17.38 -17.39
CA TYR A 151 -16.13 18.26 -18.44
C TYR A 151 -17.47 18.87 -18.02
N THR A 152 -17.58 20.19 -18.13
CA THR A 152 -18.79 20.93 -17.76
C THR A 152 -19.27 21.76 -18.93
N ARG A 153 -20.55 21.69 -19.24
CA ARG A 153 -21.21 22.52 -20.25
C ARG A 153 -22.62 22.89 -19.80
N GLY A 154 -22.84 24.18 -19.58
CA GLY A 154 -24.11 24.67 -19.02
C GLY A 154 -24.42 23.96 -17.69
N PRO A 155 -25.60 23.37 -17.53
CA PRO A 155 -25.98 22.69 -16.29
C PRO A 155 -25.43 21.24 -16.20
N TRP A 156 -24.71 20.75 -17.18
CA TRP A 156 -24.20 19.37 -17.23
C TRP A 156 -22.74 19.27 -16.80
N THR A 157 -22.43 18.27 -16.02
CA THR A 157 -21.08 17.91 -15.64
C THR A 157 -20.87 16.41 -15.86
N ALA A 158 -19.89 16.05 -16.67
CA ALA A 158 -19.45 14.66 -16.84
C ALA A 158 -18.10 14.45 -16.16
N THR A 159 -17.94 13.36 -15.42
CA THR A 159 -16.70 12.99 -14.75
C THR A 159 -16.31 11.57 -15.12
N LEU A 160 -15.03 11.38 -15.46
CA LEU A 160 -14.41 10.06 -15.66
C LEU A 160 -13.24 9.94 -14.70
N VAL A 161 -13.17 8.85 -13.97
CA VAL A 161 -12.07 8.53 -13.06
C VAL A 161 -11.46 7.20 -13.47
N GLN A 162 -10.14 7.18 -13.68
CA GLN A 162 -9.35 5.96 -13.79
C GLN A 162 -8.58 5.77 -12.48
N GLN A 163 -8.68 4.58 -11.90
CA GLN A 163 -7.84 4.15 -10.78
C GLN A 163 -6.92 3.03 -11.26
N TYR A 164 -5.63 3.20 -11.03
CA TYR A 164 -4.61 2.23 -11.41
C TYR A 164 -3.80 1.76 -10.19
N ARG A 165 -3.51 0.49 -10.16
CA ARG A 165 -2.58 -0.14 -9.21
C ARG A 165 -1.63 -1.03 -9.98
N SER A 166 -0.33 -0.90 -9.74
CA SER A 166 0.68 -1.78 -10.34
C SER A 166 0.50 -3.22 -9.87
N GLY A 167 0.88 -4.16 -10.71
CA GLY A 167 1.03 -5.55 -10.32
C GLY A 167 2.10 -5.74 -9.23
N TYR A 168 2.11 -6.93 -8.65
CA TYR A 168 3.04 -7.30 -7.57
C TYR A 168 3.34 -8.81 -7.61
N LYS A 169 4.40 -9.21 -6.91
CA LYS A 169 4.71 -10.62 -6.68
C LYS A 169 3.91 -11.16 -5.51
N ASP A 170 3.18 -12.23 -5.75
CA ASP A 170 2.32 -12.86 -4.76
C ASP A 170 3.12 -13.68 -3.73
N ALA A 171 2.44 -14.10 -2.68
CA ALA A 171 2.99 -15.04 -1.71
C ALA A 171 3.22 -16.40 -2.36
N VAL A 172 4.41 -16.94 -2.19
CA VAL A 172 4.72 -18.30 -2.61
C VAL A 172 4.32 -19.26 -1.50
N LEU A 173 3.40 -20.18 -1.81
CA LEU A 173 3.02 -21.25 -0.87
C LEU A 173 4.24 -22.13 -0.52
N PRO A 174 4.39 -22.56 0.74
CA PRO A 174 5.56 -23.32 1.17
C PRO A 174 5.89 -24.55 0.30
N GLY A 175 4.88 -25.29 -0.14
CA GLY A 175 5.05 -26.46 -1.00
C GLY A 175 5.56 -26.10 -2.40
N VAL A 176 5.22 -24.91 -2.92
CA VAL A 176 5.73 -24.40 -4.20
C VAL A 176 7.14 -23.86 -4.02
N ALA A 177 7.41 -23.16 -2.92
CA ALA A 177 8.71 -22.56 -2.63
C ALA A 177 9.82 -23.62 -2.47
N ASN A 178 9.49 -24.77 -1.90
CA ASN A 178 10.45 -25.88 -1.71
C ASN A 178 10.42 -26.92 -2.85
N GLY A 179 9.62 -26.70 -3.90
CA GLY A 179 9.53 -27.57 -5.06
C GLY A 179 8.78 -28.90 -4.84
N SER A 180 8.13 -29.09 -3.67
CA SER A 180 7.33 -30.30 -3.40
C SER A 180 5.99 -30.33 -4.13
N VAL A 181 5.52 -29.18 -4.59
CA VAL A 181 4.31 -29.00 -5.40
C VAL A 181 4.61 -28.11 -6.59
N THR A 182 4.25 -28.56 -7.78
CA THR A 182 4.37 -27.76 -9.02
C THR A 182 2.97 -27.63 -9.64
N PRO A 183 2.20 -26.60 -9.27
CA PRO A 183 0.90 -26.36 -9.85
C PRO A 183 1.05 -26.00 -11.35
N PRO A 184 0.24 -26.59 -12.26
CA PRO A 184 0.42 -26.42 -13.70
C PRO A 184 0.24 -24.95 -14.15
N ASP A 185 -0.61 -24.19 -13.48
CA ASP A 185 -1.00 -22.82 -13.89
C ASP A 185 -0.58 -21.74 -12.88
N TRP A 186 0.31 -22.09 -11.93
CA TRP A 186 0.72 -21.12 -10.93
C TRP A 186 1.63 -20.03 -11.51
N LYS A 187 1.25 -18.79 -11.28
CA LYS A 187 2.05 -17.61 -11.61
C LYS A 187 2.42 -16.86 -10.34
N PRO A 188 3.69 -16.46 -10.18
CA PRO A 188 4.12 -15.69 -9.01
C PRO A 188 3.69 -14.22 -9.07
N ASP A 189 3.18 -13.75 -10.20
CA ASP A 189 2.88 -12.35 -10.43
C ASP A 189 1.37 -12.15 -10.48
N VAL A 190 0.90 -11.14 -9.75
CA VAL A 190 -0.46 -10.60 -9.83
C VAL A 190 -0.43 -9.40 -10.76
N ASP A 191 -1.28 -9.42 -11.77
CA ASP A 191 -1.34 -8.38 -12.80
C ASP A 191 -1.73 -7.01 -12.25
N ALA A 192 -1.40 -5.97 -12.98
CA ALA A 192 -1.87 -4.62 -12.70
C ALA A 192 -3.40 -4.52 -12.81
N TYR A 193 -3.98 -3.68 -11.96
CA TYR A 193 -5.43 -3.52 -11.90
C TYR A 193 -5.85 -2.09 -12.20
N THR A 194 -6.74 -1.95 -13.19
CA THR A 194 -7.27 -0.66 -13.62
C THR A 194 -8.79 -0.67 -13.56
N LEU A 195 -9.36 0.32 -12.88
CA LEU A 195 -10.80 0.55 -12.80
C LEU A 195 -11.17 1.89 -13.44
N TYR A 196 -12.33 1.93 -14.08
CA TYR A 196 -12.93 3.16 -14.59
C TYR A 196 -14.28 3.40 -13.92
N HIS A 197 -14.52 4.65 -13.52
CA HIS A 197 -15.77 5.11 -12.94
C HIS A 197 -16.24 6.32 -13.73
N ALA A 198 -17.53 6.40 -14.01
CA ALA A 198 -18.10 7.53 -14.73
C ALA A 198 -19.32 8.09 -13.98
N SER A 199 -19.52 9.39 -14.09
CA SER A 199 -20.75 10.02 -13.60
C SER A 199 -21.17 11.21 -14.46
N VAL A 200 -22.47 11.51 -14.45
CA VAL A 200 -23.06 12.67 -15.07
C VAL A 200 -23.94 13.37 -14.05
N GLY A 201 -23.70 14.66 -13.86
CA GLY A 201 -24.50 15.55 -13.02
C GLY A 201 -25.30 16.55 -13.83
N TYR A 202 -26.47 16.91 -13.34
CA TYR A 202 -27.33 17.94 -13.91
C TYR A 202 -27.85 18.89 -12.80
N THR A 203 -27.67 20.19 -13.02
CA THR A 203 -28.04 21.25 -12.09
C THR A 203 -28.98 22.33 -12.72
N GLY A 204 -29.65 22.01 -13.83
CA GLY A 204 -30.51 22.95 -14.55
C GLY A 204 -31.86 23.23 -13.90
N ILE A 205 -32.26 22.53 -12.83
CA ILE A 205 -33.48 22.77 -12.07
C ILE A 205 -33.14 23.54 -10.80
N LYS A 206 -33.86 24.63 -10.54
CA LYS A 206 -33.62 25.46 -9.35
C LYS A 206 -33.71 24.62 -8.06
N ASN A 207 -32.69 24.73 -7.22
CA ASN A 207 -32.54 24.01 -5.95
C ASN A 207 -32.51 22.48 -6.03
N LEU A 208 -32.25 21.92 -7.24
CA LEU A 208 -32.14 20.49 -7.43
C LEU A 208 -30.84 20.15 -8.22
N GLY A 209 -30.01 19.24 -7.68
CA GLY A 209 -28.94 18.62 -8.37
C GLY A 209 -29.18 17.10 -8.48
N ILE A 210 -29.02 16.54 -9.65
CA ILE A 210 -29.19 15.12 -9.93
C ILE A 210 -27.85 14.60 -10.40
N THR A 211 -27.37 13.49 -9.82
CA THR A 211 -26.14 12.82 -10.28
C THR A 211 -26.42 11.35 -10.46
N PHE A 212 -26.06 10.82 -11.62
CA PHE A 212 -26.01 9.40 -11.92
C PHE A 212 -24.56 8.97 -12.10
N GLY A 213 -24.19 7.83 -11.50
CA GLY A 213 -22.82 7.32 -11.59
C GLY A 213 -22.76 5.81 -11.67
N VAL A 214 -21.73 5.32 -12.35
CA VAL A 214 -21.40 3.91 -12.49
C VAL A 214 -19.98 3.69 -11.99
N ARG A 215 -19.80 2.76 -11.06
CA ARG A 215 -18.48 2.28 -10.62
C ARG A 215 -18.12 1.03 -11.42
N ASN A 216 -16.81 0.87 -11.64
CA ASN A 216 -16.30 -0.27 -12.42
C ASN A 216 -17.03 -0.39 -13.78
N LEU A 217 -16.96 0.68 -14.56
CA LEU A 217 -17.70 0.84 -15.83
C LEU A 217 -17.44 -0.31 -16.82
N LEU A 218 -16.28 -0.94 -16.76
CA LEU A 218 -15.88 -2.03 -17.66
C LEU A 218 -16.05 -3.43 -17.03
N ASP A 219 -16.70 -3.50 -15.87
CA ASP A 219 -16.95 -4.75 -15.12
C ASP A 219 -15.68 -5.60 -14.95
N LYS A 220 -14.57 -4.95 -14.61
CA LYS A 220 -13.26 -5.58 -14.49
C LYS A 220 -13.14 -6.32 -13.16
N ASP A 221 -12.94 -7.64 -13.22
CA ASP A 221 -12.63 -8.45 -12.04
C ASP A 221 -11.24 -8.12 -11.48
N PRO A 222 -11.06 -8.23 -10.13
CA PRO A 222 -9.73 -8.15 -9.54
C PRO A 222 -8.83 -9.27 -10.07
N PRO A 223 -7.53 -9.04 -10.24
CA PRO A 223 -6.60 -10.08 -10.64
C PRO A 223 -6.53 -11.17 -9.55
N PHE A 224 -6.36 -12.41 -9.99
CA PHE A 224 -6.22 -13.54 -9.07
C PHE A 224 -4.95 -13.39 -8.21
N SER A 225 -5.08 -13.71 -6.91
CA SER A 225 -3.99 -13.80 -5.94
C SER A 225 -4.12 -15.10 -5.16
N ALA A 226 -3.05 -15.89 -5.13
CA ALA A 226 -3.01 -17.14 -4.36
C ALA A 226 -3.04 -16.90 -2.85
N ALA A 227 -2.63 -15.73 -2.39
CA ALA A 227 -2.68 -15.34 -0.99
C ALA A 227 -4.10 -15.19 -0.46
N TYR A 228 -5.06 -14.88 -1.32
CA TYR A 228 -6.48 -14.75 -0.95
C TYR A 228 -7.09 -16.07 -0.50
N ASP A 229 -6.67 -17.19 -1.11
CA ASP A 229 -7.22 -18.53 -0.82
C ASP A 229 -6.66 -19.18 0.46
N SER A 230 -5.69 -18.55 1.11
CA SER A 230 -5.02 -19.11 2.28
C SER A 230 -5.64 -18.71 3.64
N ASN A 231 -6.94 -18.41 3.70
CA ASN A 231 -7.67 -18.06 4.94
C ASN A 231 -7.16 -16.80 5.69
N ILE A 232 -6.47 -15.92 5.01
CA ILE A 232 -5.94 -14.68 5.58
C ILE A 232 -6.80 -13.51 5.10
N GLY A 233 -8.08 -13.64 5.05
CA GLY A 233 -9.14 -12.66 4.89
C GLY A 233 -8.75 -11.18 4.69
N VAL A 234 -7.97 -10.85 3.70
CA VAL A 234 -7.66 -9.48 3.28
C VAL A 234 -8.10 -9.34 1.82
N GLY A 235 -9.40 -9.07 1.67
CA GLY A 235 -9.97 -8.54 0.43
C GLY A 235 -9.78 -7.03 0.35
#